data_4dc4ce59dee8ecd9bfa31388a103f337
#
_entry.id   4dc4ce59dee8ecd9bfa31388a103f337
#
_cell.length_a   1.000
_cell.length_b   1.000
_cell.length_c   1.000
_cell.angle_alpha   90.00
_cell.angle_beta   90.00
_cell.angle_gamma   90.00
#
_symmetry.space_group_name_H-M   'P 1'
#
loop_
_entity.id
_entity.type
_entity.pdbx_description
1 polymer ?
#
loop_
_entity_poly.entity_id
_entity_poly.type
_entity_poly.pdbx_seq_one_letter_code
_entity_poly.pdbx_strand_id
1 'polypeptide(L)'
;MSTSYYVYYRVPPANAAQARKVVDALQRELSNATGIAGRLMRRRDDESTWMEIYEGVSDSVRFEAKLAELAERHGLPGLLAPGSSRKHEIFRGF
;
A
#
# COMPACT_ATOMS: atom_id res chain seq x y z
N MET A 1 -17.41 -7.08 -11.71
CA MET A 1 -17.28 -6.62 -10.33
C MET A 1 -15.83 -6.31 -10.04
N SER A 2 -15.58 -5.23 -9.32
CA SER A 2 -14.22 -4.84 -8.97
C SER A 2 -13.94 -5.14 -7.51
N THR A 3 -12.66 -5.27 -7.21
CA THR A 3 -12.17 -5.52 -5.86
C THR A 3 -11.41 -4.29 -5.38
N SER A 4 -11.57 -3.94 -4.12
CA SER A 4 -10.85 -2.83 -3.49
C SER A 4 -9.95 -3.36 -2.39
N TYR A 5 -8.77 -2.78 -2.30
CA TYR A 5 -7.75 -3.17 -1.33
C TYR A 5 -7.44 -2.00 -0.42
N TYR A 6 -7.46 -2.25 0.87
CA TYR A 6 -7.09 -1.28 1.90
C TYR A 6 -5.93 -1.89 2.67
N VAL A 7 -4.74 -1.32 2.49
CA VAL A 7 -3.49 -1.88 3.05
C VAL A 7 -2.98 -0.92 4.11
N TYR A 8 -2.99 -1.34 5.37
CA TYR A 8 -2.64 -0.45 6.47
C TYR A 8 -1.51 -1.02 7.33
N TYR A 9 -0.75 -0.11 7.91
CA TYR A 9 0.44 -0.43 8.68
C TYR A 9 0.88 0.82 9.46
N ARG A 10 1.89 0.63 10.33
CA ARG A 10 2.43 1.72 11.12
C ARG A 10 3.84 2.06 10.68
N VAL A 11 4.13 3.36 10.56
CA VAL A 11 5.44 3.88 10.17
C VAL A 11 5.94 4.78 11.30
N PRO A 12 7.11 4.51 11.89
CA PRO A 12 7.66 5.40 12.92
C PRO A 12 7.95 6.78 12.33
N PRO A 13 7.79 7.86 13.11
CA PRO A 13 8.08 9.21 12.60
C PRO A 13 9.47 9.37 11.98
N ALA A 14 10.46 8.68 12.53
CA ALA A 14 11.82 8.75 12.00
C ALA A 14 11.93 8.23 10.56
N ASN A 15 11.04 7.34 10.15
CA ASN A 15 11.05 6.75 8.81
C ASN A 15 10.02 7.37 7.87
N ALA A 16 9.22 8.33 8.36
CA ALA A 16 8.07 8.83 7.60
C ALA A 16 8.46 9.43 6.25
N ALA A 17 9.49 10.25 6.20
CA ALA A 17 9.89 10.89 4.95
C ALA A 17 10.37 9.86 3.91
N GLN A 18 11.17 8.90 4.32
CA GLN A 18 11.67 7.86 3.43
C GLN A 18 10.54 6.92 2.99
N ALA A 19 9.67 6.52 3.93
CA ALA A 19 8.53 5.66 3.61
C ALA A 19 7.59 6.34 2.62
N ARG A 20 7.38 7.65 2.72
CA ARG A 20 6.56 8.39 1.77
C ARG A 20 7.13 8.29 0.36
N LYS A 21 8.44 8.46 0.21
CA LYS A 21 9.09 8.33 -1.10
C LYS A 21 8.96 6.92 -1.65
N VAL A 22 9.12 5.92 -0.79
CA VAL A 22 9.02 4.51 -1.17
C VAL A 22 7.59 4.19 -1.65
N VAL A 23 6.57 4.62 -0.90
CA VAL A 23 5.18 4.37 -1.29
C VAL A 23 4.84 5.10 -2.59
N ASP A 24 5.29 6.35 -2.76
CA ASP A 24 5.05 7.08 -4.00
C ASP A 24 5.66 6.36 -5.21
N ALA A 25 6.87 5.85 -5.08
CA ALA A 25 7.52 5.09 -6.15
C ALA A 25 6.80 3.77 -6.43
N LEU A 26 6.45 3.05 -5.38
CA LEU A 26 5.70 1.80 -5.48
C LEU A 26 4.38 2.01 -6.21
N GLN A 27 3.61 3.02 -5.82
CA GLN A 27 2.30 3.30 -6.41
C GLN A 27 2.43 3.72 -7.87
N ARG A 28 3.48 4.45 -8.23
CA ARG A 28 3.73 4.84 -9.62
C ARG A 28 4.02 3.61 -10.48
N GLU A 29 4.91 2.74 -10.02
CA GLU A 29 5.24 1.53 -10.76
C GLU A 29 4.05 0.57 -10.85
N LEU A 30 3.28 0.47 -9.78
CA LEU A 30 2.08 -0.37 -9.76
C LEU A 30 1.04 0.14 -10.76
N SER A 31 0.83 1.45 -10.82
CA SER A 31 -0.07 2.06 -11.80
C SER A 31 0.39 1.79 -13.23
N ASN A 32 1.68 1.91 -13.49
CA ASN A 32 2.23 1.62 -14.82
C ASN A 32 2.06 0.16 -15.21
N ALA A 33 2.19 -0.75 -14.25
CA ALA A 33 2.12 -2.19 -14.52
C ALA A 33 0.69 -2.72 -14.60
N THR A 34 -0.24 -2.16 -13.83
CA THR A 34 -1.59 -2.72 -13.65
C THR A 34 -2.70 -1.77 -14.08
N GLY A 35 -2.42 -0.50 -14.27
CA GLY A 35 -3.44 0.52 -14.54
C GLY A 35 -4.20 0.98 -13.32
N ILE A 36 -3.85 0.49 -12.12
CA ILE A 36 -4.53 0.81 -10.87
C ILE A 36 -3.79 1.93 -10.16
N ALA A 37 -4.43 3.10 -10.04
CA ALA A 37 -3.89 4.21 -9.28
C ALA A 37 -4.12 3.99 -7.79
N GLY A 38 -3.09 4.28 -6.98
CA GLY A 38 -3.20 4.17 -5.54
C GLY A 38 -3.31 5.51 -4.86
N ARG A 39 -3.86 5.50 -3.65
CA ARG A 39 -3.88 6.66 -2.77
C ARG A 39 -3.20 6.27 -1.46
N LEU A 40 -2.67 7.27 -0.77
CA LEU A 40 -2.06 7.07 0.56
C LEU A 40 -2.68 8.07 1.53
N MET A 41 -3.15 7.55 2.66
CA MET A 41 -3.78 8.35 3.70
C MET A 41 -3.17 8.02 5.05
N ARG A 42 -3.27 8.95 5.98
CA ARG A 42 -2.88 8.75 7.38
C ARG A 42 -4.11 8.86 8.26
N ARG A 43 -4.13 8.10 9.36
CA ARG A 43 -5.21 8.23 10.33
C ARG A 43 -5.17 9.61 10.95
N ARG A 44 -6.34 10.26 11.09
CA ARG A 44 -6.41 11.62 11.61
C ARG A 44 -5.83 11.74 13.03
N ASP A 45 -6.11 10.77 13.87
CA ASP A 45 -5.74 10.83 15.29
C ASP A 45 -4.44 10.07 15.62
N ASP A 46 -3.82 9.45 14.62
CA ASP A 46 -2.56 8.72 14.77
C ASP A 46 -1.79 8.75 13.45
N GLU A 47 -0.94 9.75 13.30
CA GLU A 47 -0.21 9.99 12.05
C GLU A 47 0.76 8.86 11.69
N SER A 48 1.09 7.97 12.62
CA SER A 48 1.94 6.82 12.32
C SER A 48 1.19 5.69 11.63
N THR A 49 -0.14 5.70 11.63
CA THR A 49 -0.96 4.70 10.94
C THR A 49 -1.28 5.18 9.53
N TRP A 50 -0.79 4.45 8.55
CA TRP A 50 -0.94 4.78 7.12
C TRP A 50 -1.83 3.74 6.44
N MET A 51 -2.52 4.17 5.39
CA MET A 51 -3.37 3.28 4.59
C MET A 51 -3.16 3.58 3.11
N GLU A 52 -2.80 2.53 2.35
CA GLU A 52 -2.81 2.57 0.89
C GLU A 52 -4.18 2.09 0.43
N ILE A 53 -4.72 2.72 -0.60
CA ILE A 53 -6.05 2.40 -1.13
C ILE A 53 -5.94 2.15 -2.62
N TYR A 54 -6.46 1.00 -3.06
CA TYR A 54 -6.47 0.59 -4.47
C TYR A 54 -7.87 0.10 -4.82
N GLU A 55 -8.51 0.76 -5.78
CA GLU A 55 -9.90 0.47 -6.15
C GLU A 55 -9.99 0.09 -7.62
N GLY A 56 -11.05 -0.62 -8.00
CA GLY A 56 -11.28 -0.98 -9.39
C GLY A 56 -10.40 -2.11 -9.90
N VAL A 57 -9.94 -2.99 -9.02
CA VAL A 57 -9.07 -4.11 -9.41
C VAL A 57 -9.91 -5.23 -10.00
N SER A 58 -9.66 -5.58 -11.27
CA SER A 58 -10.37 -6.68 -11.94
C SER A 58 -9.57 -7.99 -11.95
N ASP A 59 -8.25 -7.90 -11.98
CA ASP A 59 -7.36 -9.08 -11.94
C ASP A 59 -6.63 -9.12 -10.60
N SER A 60 -7.28 -9.72 -9.61
CA SER A 60 -6.75 -9.75 -8.24
C SER A 60 -5.45 -10.51 -8.12
N VAL A 61 -5.32 -11.64 -8.82
CA VAL A 61 -4.11 -12.47 -8.73
C VAL A 61 -2.89 -11.68 -9.21
N ARG A 62 -3.01 -11.04 -10.37
CA ARG A 62 -1.92 -10.24 -10.94
C ARG A 62 -1.62 -9.02 -10.06
N PHE A 63 -2.68 -8.36 -9.59
CA PHE A 63 -2.52 -7.16 -8.76
C PHE A 63 -1.79 -7.48 -7.45
N GLU A 64 -2.23 -8.52 -6.76
CA GLU A 64 -1.63 -8.91 -5.47
C GLU A 64 -0.18 -9.31 -5.62
N ALA A 65 0.13 -10.07 -6.68
CA ALA A 65 1.50 -10.47 -6.95
C ALA A 65 2.41 -9.26 -7.22
N LYS A 66 1.91 -8.30 -8.00
CA LYS A 66 2.70 -7.11 -8.34
C LYS A 66 2.87 -6.19 -7.15
N LEU A 67 1.82 -6.03 -6.35
CA LEU A 67 1.89 -5.21 -5.13
C LEU A 67 2.92 -5.78 -4.15
N ALA A 68 2.91 -7.10 -3.94
CA ALA A 68 3.87 -7.75 -3.06
C ALA A 68 5.30 -7.63 -3.58
N GLU A 69 5.51 -7.84 -4.87
CA GLU A 69 6.83 -7.71 -5.51
C GLU A 69 7.39 -6.31 -5.32
N LEU A 70 6.59 -5.28 -5.56
CA LEU A 70 7.04 -3.90 -5.47
C LEU A 70 7.32 -3.47 -4.03
N ALA A 71 6.50 -3.89 -3.08
CA ALA A 71 6.73 -3.59 -1.67
C ALA A 71 8.08 -4.17 -1.22
N GLU A 72 8.38 -5.38 -1.63
CA GLU A 72 9.64 -6.06 -1.29
C GLU A 72 10.82 -5.38 -1.98
N ARG A 73 10.69 -5.09 -3.27
CA ARG A 73 11.77 -4.48 -4.06
C ARG A 73 12.17 -3.11 -3.51
N HIS A 74 11.19 -2.33 -3.07
CA HIS A 74 11.44 -0.99 -2.53
C HIS A 74 11.79 -0.99 -1.03
N GLY A 75 11.80 -2.15 -0.40
CA GLY A 75 12.21 -2.28 1.00
C GLY A 75 11.22 -1.69 1.99
N LEU A 76 9.93 -1.60 1.62
CA LEU A 76 8.92 -1.03 2.50
C LEU A 76 8.80 -1.76 3.84
N PRO A 77 8.83 -3.11 3.90
CA PRO A 77 8.72 -3.81 5.18
C PRO A 77 9.77 -3.38 6.22
N GLY A 78 10.98 -3.03 5.78
CA GLY A 78 12.05 -2.60 6.68
C GLY A 78 11.85 -1.21 7.28
N LEU A 79 10.88 -0.45 6.79
CA LEU A 79 10.58 0.90 7.27
C LEU A 79 9.40 0.94 8.24
N LEU A 80 8.72 -0.19 8.45
CA LEU A 80 7.55 -0.24 9.31
C LEU A 80 7.96 -0.28 10.79
N ALA A 81 7.03 0.10 11.67
CA ALA A 81 7.25 0.03 13.10
C ALA A 81 7.50 -1.43 13.52
N PRO A 82 8.33 -1.65 14.58
CA PRO A 82 8.56 -3.01 15.08
C PRO A 82 7.23 -3.71 15.39
N GLY A 83 7.09 -4.94 14.90
CA GLY A 83 5.87 -5.72 15.05
C GLY A 83 4.74 -5.36 14.13
N SER A 84 4.90 -4.32 13.29
CA SER A 84 3.92 -3.97 12.29
C SER A 84 4.16 -4.73 11.00
N SER A 85 3.08 -5.12 10.32
CA SER A 85 3.13 -5.70 8.98
C SER A 85 2.06 -5.03 8.14
N ARG A 86 2.18 -5.13 6.81
CA ARG A 86 1.16 -4.60 5.91
C ARG A 86 -0.04 -5.53 5.95
N LYS A 87 -1.14 -5.03 6.53
CA LYS A 87 -2.39 -5.78 6.67
C LYS A 87 -3.33 -5.37 5.55
N HIS A 88 -3.95 -6.36 4.92
CA HIS A 88 -4.84 -6.14 3.79
C HIS A 88 -6.28 -6.41 4.21
N GLU A 89 -7.17 -5.46 3.90
CA GLU A 89 -8.60 -5.68 3.93
C GLU A 89 -9.10 -5.60 2.50
N ILE A 90 -9.80 -6.63 2.06
CA ILE A 90 -10.18 -6.77 0.67
C ILE A 90 -11.70 -6.79 0.58
N PHE A 91 -12.25 -5.87 -0.19
CA PHE A 91 -13.69 -5.74 -0.36
C PHE A 91 -14.05 -5.88 -1.83
N ARG A 92 -15.20 -6.51 -2.09
CA ARG A 92 -15.73 -6.64 -3.44
C ARG A 92 -16.98 -5.79 -3.56
N GLY A 93 -17.12 -5.09 -4.69
CA GLY A 93 -18.31 -4.31 -4.97
C GLY A 93 -19.53 -5.20 -5.17
N PHE A 94 -20.71 -4.65 -4.94
CA PHE A 94 -21.96 -5.37 -5.18
C PHE A 94 -22.23 -5.48 -6.68
#